data_4507d1fcdd17c65db9c4a9fccfb0db6c
#
_entry.id   4507d1fcdd17c65db9c4a9fccfb0db6c
#
_cell.length_a   1.000
_cell.length_b   1.000
_cell.length_c   1.000
_cell.angle_alpha   90.00
_cell.angle_beta   90.00
_cell.angle_gamma   90.00
#
_symmetry.space_group_name_H-M   'P 1'
#
loop_
_entity.id
_entity.type
_entity.pdbx_description
1 polymer ?
#
loop_
_entity_poly.entity_id
_entity_poly.type
_entity_poly.pdbx_seq_one_letter_code
_entity_poly.pdbx_strand_id
1 'polypeptide(L)'
;MHEFVERYVRRSRPVILAGAALDWPARQSWTPEELGRRFADRAVPVVRLQSKDSYYQPKEGLTYTYSSMPMREYVDAVAAGCRDLYMVFRTQECLPELLDDVRLPEVCARADWFGSRFWFAMADTGGPLHADLPHNLYAQVVGRKQFLLVHYHQTARVYPFAPWSGAPNYCRVDAEQPDIKRFPRFARAKVKRATLEPGDMLYIPSLYWHQARSLTDSVSINLWWANGALRQVIRGAEWFMKVRGLKW
;
A
#
# COMPACT_ATOMS: atom_id res chain seq x y z
N MET A 1 -18.49 -10.25 -10.55
CA MET A 1 -18.44 -10.14 -9.08
C MET A 1 -18.47 -11.49 -8.38
N HIS A 2 -19.53 -12.31 -8.56
CA HIS A 2 -19.67 -13.62 -7.87
C HIS A 2 -18.43 -14.52 -8.05
N GLU A 3 -17.94 -14.70 -9.27
CA GLU A 3 -16.73 -15.51 -9.56
C GLU A 3 -15.49 -15.02 -8.81
N PHE A 4 -15.26 -13.70 -8.76
CA PHE A 4 -14.15 -13.12 -8.03
C PHE A 4 -14.21 -13.44 -6.53
N VAL A 5 -15.40 -13.28 -5.92
CA VAL A 5 -15.60 -13.60 -4.51
C VAL A 5 -15.35 -15.08 -4.23
N GLU A 6 -15.94 -15.99 -5.02
CA GLU A 6 -15.83 -17.44 -4.81
C GLU A 6 -14.42 -17.97 -5.04
N ARG A 7 -13.73 -17.51 -6.09
CA ARG A 7 -12.44 -18.08 -6.48
C ARG A 7 -11.25 -17.46 -5.76
N TYR A 8 -11.37 -16.20 -5.32
CA TYR A 8 -10.24 -15.46 -4.76
C TYR A 8 -10.47 -14.99 -3.34
N VAL A 9 -11.60 -14.31 -3.05
CA VAL A 9 -11.86 -13.75 -1.72
C VAL A 9 -12.05 -14.86 -0.69
N ARG A 10 -12.98 -15.77 -0.91
CA ARG A 10 -13.26 -16.91 0.00
C ARG A 10 -12.10 -17.86 0.16
N ARG A 11 -11.22 -17.94 -0.82
CA ARG A 11 -10.03 -18.81 -0.80
C ARG A 11 -8.75 -18.10 -0.37
N SER A 12 -8.83 -16.84 0.01
CA SER A 12 -7.67 -16.00 0.36
C SER A 12 -6.55 -16.10 -0.68
N ARG A 13 -6.90 -15.98 -1.96
CA ARG A 13 -5.95 -16.11 -3.08
C ARG A 13 -5.72 -14.75 -3.72
N PRO A 14 -4.48 -14.23 -3.77
CA PRO A 14 -4.18 -13.02 -4.51
C PRO A 14 -4.30 -13.24 -6.01
N VAL A 15 -4.71 -12.19 -6.72
CA VAL A 15 -4.86 -12.21 -8.19
C VAL A 15 -4.62 -10.83 -8.77
N ILE A 16 -3.97 -10.78 -9.94
CA ILE A 16 -3.92 -9.58 -10.78
C ILE A 16 -5.17 -9.56 -11.65
N LEU A 17 -5.91 -8.48 -11.56
CA LEU A 17 -7.03 -8.15 -12.46
C LEU A 17 -6.47 -7.23 -13.54
N ALA A 18 -6.00 -7.84 -14.62
CA ALA A 18 -5.35 -7.12 -15.71
C ALA A 18 -6.32 -6.13 -16.37
N GLY A 19 -5.89 -4.89 -16.50
CA GLY A 19 -6.64 -3.83 -17.14
C GLY A 19 -7.90 -3.35 -16.40
N ALA A 20 -8.12 -3.77 -15.15
CA ALA A 20 -9.35 -3.47 -14.39
C ALA A 20 -9.53 -1.98 -14.03
N ALA A 21 -8.51 -1.15 -14.22
CA ALA A 21 -8.55 0.30 -14.00
C ALA A 21 -8.23 1.09 -15.29
N LEU A 22 -8.25 0.48 -16.47
CA LEU A 22 -7.91 1.16 -17.72
C LEU A 22 -8.90 2.28 -18.09
N ASP A 23 -10.16 2.12 -17.71
CA ASP A 23 -11.24 3.07 -18.01
C ASP A 23 -11.43 4.13 -16.92
N TRP A 24 -10.55 4.17 -15.90
CA TRP A 24 -10.61 5.19 -14.85
C TRP A 24 -10.18 6.57 -15.36
N PRO A 25 -10.91 7.66 -15.05
CA PRO A 25 -10.44 9.02 -15.31
C PRO A 25 -9.04 9.29 -14.75
N ALA A 26 -8.70 8.68 -13.62
CA ALA A 26 -7.38 8.74 -12.99
C ALA A 26 -6.21 8.46 -13.94
N ARG A 27 -6.40 7.63 -14.98
CA ARG A 27 -5.37 7.32 -15.99
C ARG A 27 -4.88 8.56 -16.74
N GLN A 28 -5.71 9.58 -16.86
CA GLN A 28 -5.37 10.84 -17.52
C GLN A 28 -5.09 11.95 -16.50
N SER A 29 -5.87 11.98 -15.40
CA SER A 29 -5.83 13.07 -14.43
C SER A 29 -4.78 12.91 -13.31
N TRP A 30 -4.08 11.77 -13.22
CA TRP A 30 -3.09 11.53 -12.19
C TRP A 30 -1.65 11.45 -12.71
N THR A 31 -1.38 12.01 -13.89
CA THR A 31 0.02 12.24 -14.25
C THR A 31 0.65 13.23 -13.26
N PRO A 32 1.97 13.19 -13.02
CA PRO A 32 2.63 14.14 -12.13
C PRO A 32 2.28 15.58 -12.45
N GLU A 33 2.27 15.94 -13.74
CA GLU A 33 1.98 17.29 -14.24
C GLU A 33 0.54 17.71 -13.90
N GLU A 34 -0.44 16.83 -14.14
CA GLU A 34 -1.86 17.11 -13.86
C GLU A 34 -2.14 17.20 -12.36
N LEU A 35 -1.51 16.36 -11.54
CA LEU A 35 -1.60 16.47 -10.09
C LEU A 35 -1.00 17.79 -9.59
N GLY A 36 0.17 18.18 -10.10
CA GLY A 36 0.83 19.44 -9.79
C GLY A 36 0.01 20.66 -10.22
N ARG A 37 -0.72 20.58 -11.34
CA ARG A 37 -1.62 21.64 -11.83
C ARG A 37 -2.91 21.72 -11.02
N ARG A 38 -3.57 20.56 -10.80
CA ARG A 38 -4.92 20.46 -10.18
C ARG A 38 -4.89 20.80 -8.70
N PHE A 39 -3.82 20.39 -8.00
CA PHE A 39 -3.69 20.51 -6.56
C PHE A 39 -2.49 21.36 -6.13
N ALA A 40 -2.02 22.28 -6.98
CA ALA A 40 -0.78 23.03 -6.85
C ALA A 40 -0.44 23.46 -5.40
N ASP A 41 -1.36 24.18 -4.77
CA ASP A 41 -1.17 24.80 -3.45
C ASP A 41 -1.70 23.95 -2.30
N ARG A 42 -2.24 22.74 -2.61
CA ARG A 42 -2.72 21.82 -1.57
C ARG A 42 -1.53 21.22 -0.82
N ALA A 43 -1.53 21.39 0.47
CA ALA A 43 -0.54 20.78 1.35
C ALA A 43 -0.79 19.27 1.43
N VAL A 44 0.22 18.47 1.09
CA VAL A 44 0.17 17.01 1.10
C VAL A 44 1.22 16.44 2.06
N PRO A 45 0.90 15.36 2.78
CA PRO A 45 1.86 14.68 3.63
C PRO A 45 2.92 13.99 2.80
N VAL A 46 4.17 14.19 3.17
CA VAL A 46 5.33 13.53 2.56
C VAL A 46 6.21 12.91 3.63
N VAL A 47 6.86 11.83 3.29
CA VAL A 47 7.87 11.17 4.11
C VAL A 47 9.22 11.43 3.47
N ARG A 48 10.18 11.93 4.23
CA ARG A 48 11.57 12.00 3.79
C ARG A 48 12.30 10.71 4.20
N LEU A 49 12.84 10.02 3.22
CA LEU A 49 13.59 8.80 3.41
C LEU A 49 15.04 9.14 3.80
N GLN A 50 15.49 8.65 4.94
CA GLN A 50 16.89 8.88 5.40
C GLN A 50 17.90 8.06 4.59
N SER A 51 17.48 6.91 4.07
CA SER A 51 18.23 6.09 3.11
C SER A 51 17.28 5.16 2.39
N LYS A 52 17.67 4.61 1.22
CA LYS A 52 16.90 3.56 0.53
C LYS A 52 16.65 2.36 1.44
N ASP A 53 17.63 2.00 2.25
CA ASP A 53 17.56 0.84 3.16
C ASP A 53 16.65 1.08 4.37
N SER A 54 16.47 2.32 4.83
CA SER A 54 15.63 2.64 5.98
C SER A 54 14.15 2.40 5.73
N TYR A 55 13.73 2.41 4.46
CA TYR A 55 12.35 2.15 4.08
C TYR A 55 11.98 0.66 4.10
N TYR A 56 12.94 -0.21 3.78
CA TYR A 56 12.75 -1.67 3.73
C TYR A 56 13.02 -2.37 5.06
N GLN A 57 13.72 -1.71 5.99
CA GLN A 57 14.07 -2.28 7.29
C GLN A 57 13.31 -1.57 8.40
N PRO A 58 12.12 -2.06 8.78
CA PRO A 58 11.44 -1.52 9.93
C PRO A 58 12.31 -1.76 11.18
N LYS A 59 12.82 -0.69 11.75
CA LYS A 59 13.36 -0.71 13.11
C LYS A 59 12.19 -0.76 14.08
N GLU A 60 12.37 -1.37 15.25
CA GLU A 60 11.40 -1.25 16.33
C GLU A 60 11.19 0.25 16.60
N GLY A 61 9.95 0.73 16.43
CA GLY A 61 9.62 2.15 16.52
C GLY A 61 9.80 2.91 15.19
N LEU A 62 9.19 2.41 14.12
CA LEU A 62 9.09 3.13 12.84
C LEU A 62 8.51 4.54 13.05
N THR A 63 9.38 5.52 13.20
CA THR A 63 9.04 6.93 13.12
C THR A 63 9.39 7.43 11.73
N TYR A 64 8.44 7.32 10.79
CA TYR A 64 8.53 8.13 9.60
C TYR A 64 8.38 9.59 10.01
N THR A 65 9.34 10.42 9.65
CA THR A 65 9.18 11.86 9.81
C THR A 65 8.26 12.34 8.69
N TYR A 66 7.01 12.55 9.04
CA TYR A 66 6.07 13.19 8.15
C TYR A 66 6.32 14.70 8.18
N SER A 67 6.44 15.28 7.00
CA SER A 67 6.36 16.71 6.76
C SER A 67 5.20 17.00 5.83
N SER A 68 4.96 18.26 5.55
CA SER A 68 3.93 18.67 4.60
C SER A 68 4.55 19.67 3.63
N MET A 69 4.19 19.57 2.35
CA MET A 69 4.59 20.52 1.32
C MET A 69 3.47 20.69 0.30
N PRO A 70 3.43 21.79 -0.46
CA PRO A 70 2.53 21.93 -1.60
C PRO A 70 2.72 20.82 -2.63
N MET A 71 1.64 20.34 -3.25
CA MET A 71 1.71 19.31 -4.29
C MET A 71 2.66 19.71 -5.42
N ARG A 72 2.65 20.99 -5.84
CA ARG A 72 3.53 21.51 -6.89
C ARG A 72 5.01 21.31 -6.51
N GLU A 73 5.39 21.69 -5.30
CA GLU A 73 6.77 21.53 -4.83
C GLU A 73 7.22 20.05 -4.83
N TYR A 74 6.31 19.13 -4.46
CA TYR A 74 6.59 17.69 -4.54
C TYR A 74 6.84 17.25 -5.98
N VAL A 75 5.96 17.64 -6.91
CA VAL A 75 6.08 17.29 -8.33
C VAL A 75 7.35 17.86 -8.93
N ASP A 76 7.66 19.13 -8.64
CA ASP A 76 8.88 19.79 -9.12
C ASP A 76 10.14 19.11 -8.56
N ALA A 77 10.14 18.72 -7.28
CA ALA A 77 11.24 17.98 -6.67
C ALA A 77 11.46 16.61 -7.34
N VAL A 78 10.38 15.89 -7.63
CA VAL A 78 10.45 14.59 -8.35
C VAL A 78 11.00 14.80 -9.76
N ALA A 79 10.52 15.80 -10.50
CA ALA A 79 10.99 16.15 -11.84
C ALA A 79 12.46 16.57 -11.85
N ALA A 80 12.93 17.25 -10.79
CA ALA A 80 14.33 17.60 -10.57
C ALA A 80 15.22 16.41 -10.14
N GLY A 81 14.66 15.20 -10.05
CA GLY A 81 15.41 13.98 -9.72
C GLY A 81 15.55 13.70 -8.22
N CYS A 82 14.78 14.35 -7.36
CA CYS A 82 14.72 14.00 -5.94
C CYS A 82 14.27 12.53 -5.78
N ARG A 83 14.97 11.77 -4.92
CA ARG A 83 14.71 10.33 -4.70
C ARG A 83 14.54 9.96 -3.23
N ASP A 84 14.49 10.96 -2.34
CA ASP A 84 14.35 10.77 -0.90
C ASP A 84 12.97 11.17 -0.36
N LEU A 85 12.05 11.57 -1.24
CA LEU A 85 10.67 11.90 -0.89
C LEU A 85 9.71 10.77 -1.26
N TYR A 86 8.68 10.60 -0.45
CA TYR A 86 7.63 9.61 -0.67
C TYR A 86 6.29 10.17 -0.18
N MET A 87 5.30 10.19 -1.05
CA MET A 87 3.98 10.69 -0.70
C MET A 87 3.02 9.55 -0.45
N VAL A 88 2.40 9.56 0.73
CA VAL A 88 1.33 8.65 1.10
C VAL A 88 0.36 9.31 2.06
N PHE A 89 -0.93 9.22 1.78
CA PHE A 89 -1.96 9.75 2.67
C PHE A 89 -3.30 9.01 2.51
N ARG A 90 -4.16 9.16 3.51
CA ARG A 90 -5.55 8.70 3.42
C ARG A 90 -6.30 9.62 2.47
N THR A 91 -6.83 9.06 1.38
CA THR A 91 -7.45 9.82 0.30
C THR A 91 -8.63 10.65 0.81
N GLN A 92 -9.50 10.04 1.62
CA GLN A 92 -10.69 10.69 2.18
C GLN A 92 -10.38 11.89 3.08
N GLU A 93 -9.21 11.90 3.71
CA GLU A 93 -8.82 12.94 4.68
C GLU A 93 -8.06 14.10 4.03
N CYS A 94 -7.26 13.80 3.00
CA CYS A 94 -6.34 14.79 2.42
C CYS A 94 -6.85 15.38 1.09
N LEU A 95 -7.19 14.51 0.13
CA LEU A 95 -7.67 14.89 -1.21
C LEU A 95 -8.83 13.98 -1.62
N PRO A 96 -10.03 14.13 -1.01
CA PRO A 96 -11.18 13.29 -1.31
C PRO A 96 -11.62 13.39 -2.79
N GLU A 97 -11.33 14.51 -3.46
CA GLU A 97 -11.63 14.74 -4.88
C GLU A 97 -10.94 13.73 -5.81
N LEU A 98 -9.88 13.07 -5.36
CA LEU A 98 -9.25 11.98 -6.13
C LEU A 98 -10.17 10.76 -6.29
N LEU A 99 -11.13 10.57 -5.40
CA LEU A 99 -12.10 9.47 -5.52
C LEU A 99 -13.08 9.64 -6.66
N ASP A 100 -13.30 10.87 -7.15
CA ASP A 100 -14.13 11.16 -8.33
C ASP A 100 -13.50 10.61 -9.61
N ASP A 101 -12.17 10.43 -9.60
CA ASP A 101 -11.41 9.87 -10.73
C ASP A 101 -11.35 8.34 -10.71
N VAL A 102 -11.94 7.69 -9.69
CA VAL A 102 -11.87 6.24 -9.45
C VAL A 102 -13.25 5.62 -9.65
N ARG A 103 -13.32 4.56 -10.45
CA ARG A 103 -14.53 3.73 -10.51
C ARG A 103 -14.44 2.64 -9.46
N LEU A 104 -15.16 2.84 -8.34
CA LEU A 104 -15.12 1.88 -7.23
C LEU A 104 -15.61 0.50 -7.69
N PRO A 105 -14.79 -0.56 -7.57
CA PRO A 105 -15.25 -1.92 -7.81
C PRO A 105 -16.45 -2.26 -6.92
N GLU A 106 -17.40 -3.03 -7.44
CA GLU A 106 -18.65 -3.37 -6.74
C GLU A 106 -18.42 -3.95 -5.34
N VAL A 107 -17.35 -4.73 -5.15
CA VAL A 107 -16.97 -5.29 -3.85
C VAL A 107 -16.61 -4.22 -2.82
N CYS A 108 -16.02 -3.11 -3.25
CA CYS A 108 -15.71 -1.96 -2.40
C CYS A 108 -16.95 -1.09 -2.18
N ALA A 109 -17.75 -0.86 -3.23
CA ALA A 109 -18.96 -0.04 -3.16
C ALA A 109 -20.04 -0.65 -2.24
N ARG A 110 -20.09 -1.99 -2.13
CA ARG A 110 -21.02 -2.72 -1.24
C ARG A 110 -20.40 -3.08 0.11
N ALA A 111 -19.18 -2.64 0.39
CA ALA A 111 -18.52 -2.98 1.65
C ALA A 111 -19.13 -2.22 2.83
N ASP A 112 -19.20 -2.88 3.99
CA ASP A 112 -19.62 -2.26 5.26
C ASP A 112 -18.57 -1.31 5.84
N TRP A 113 -17.31 -1.47 5.44
CA TRP A 113 -16.18 -0.62 5.80
C TRP A 113 -15.28 -0.43 4.58
N PHE A 114 -14.90 0.82 4.33
CA PHE A 114 -14.07 1.21 3.21
C PHE A 114 -13.06 2.28 3.64
N GLY A 115 -11.84 2.15 3.12
CA GLY A 115 -10.78 3.14 3.26
C GLY A 115 -9.88 3.12 2.04
N SER A 116 -9.18 4.21 1.79
CA SER A 116 -8.21 4.26 0.69
C SER A 116 -6.98 5.08 1.05
N ARG A 117 -5.85 4.75 0.43
CA ARG A 117 -4.63 5.57 0.46
C ARG A 117 -4.15 5.84 -0.95
N PHE A 118 -3.78 7.08 -1.16
CA PHE A 118 -3.09 7.54 -2.35
C PHE A 118 -1.58 7.41 -2.14
N TRP A 119 -0.87 7.04 -3.19
CA TRP A 119 0.56 6.82 -3.21
C TRP A 119 1.17 7.51 -4.42
N PHE A 120 2.16 8.37 -4.21
CA PHE A 120 3.00 8.87 -5.27
C PHE A 120 4.45 8.60 -4.86
N ALA A 121 5.08 7.67 -5.54
CA ALA A 121 6.35 7.06 -5.18
C ALA A 121 7.33 7.13 -6.35
N MET A 122 8.58 7.38 -6.06
CA MET A 122 9.65 7.36 -7.05
C MET A 122 10.18 5.95 -7.28
N ALA A 123 10.88 5.77 -8.40
CA ALA A 123 11.55 4.52 -8.71
C ALA A 123 12.45 4.07 -7.54
N ASP A 124 12.53 2.77 -7.35
CA ASP A 124 13.30 2.10 -6.30
C ASP A 124 12.83 2.37 -4.86
N THR A 125 11.70 3.07 -4.68
CA THR A 125 11.08 3.22 -3.35
C THR A 125 10.03 2.14 -3.10
N GLY A 126 9.78 1.83 -1.85
CA GLY A 126 8.80 0.82 -1.49
C GLY A 126 8.53 0.75 0.00
N GLY A 127 7.81 -0.26 0.45
CA GLY A 127 7.50 -0.50 1.85
C GLY A 127 8.10 -1.79 2.38
N PRO A 128 8.24 -1.93 3.71
CA PRO A 128 8.67 -3.18 4.33
C PRO A 128 7.61 -4.27 4.15
N LEU A 129 8.01 -5.53 4.36
CA LEU A 129 7.08 -6.66 4.36
C LEU A 129 6.10 -6.52 5.54
N HIS A 130 4.82 -6.42 5.23
CA HIS A 130 3.76 -6.23 6.23
C HIS A 130 2.47 -6.93 5.81
N ALA A 131 1.50 -6.96 6.71
CA ALA A 131 0.16 -7.48 6.44
C ALA A 131 -0.90 -6.50 6.94
N ASP A 132 -1.96 -6.34 6.16
CA ASP A 132 -3.12 -5.51 6.50
C ASP A 132 -4.29 -6.36 6.99
N LEU A 133 -5.09 -5.82 7.91
CA LEU A 133 -6.32 -6.47 8.36
C LEU A 133 -7.41 -6.48 7.27
N PRO A 134 -7.70 -5.37 6.55
CA PRO A 134 -8.71 -5.37 5.51
C PRO A 134 -8.27 -6.15 4.27
N HIS A 135 -9.22 -6.51 3.43
CA HIS A 135 -8.93 -6.85 2.05
C HIS A 135 -8.43 -5.61 1.31
N ASN A 136 -7.59 -5.81 0.31
CA ASN A 136 -6.96 -4.73 -0.42
C ASN A 136 -7.07 -4.95 -1.94
N LEU A 137 -7.61 -3.98 -2.66
CA LEU A 137 -7.49 -3.85 -4.11
C LEU A 137 -6.53 -2.71 -4.40
N TYR A 138 -5.35 -3.03 -4.89
CA TYR A 138 -4.31 -2.07 -5.20
C TYR A 138 -4.32 -1.77 -6.69
N ALA A 139 -4.68 -0.55 -7.08
CA ALA A 139 -4.75 -0.10 -8.47
C ALA A 139 -3.49 0.69 -8.84
N GLN A 140 -2.79 0.25 -9.87
CA GLN A 140 -1.64 0.93 -10.45
C GLN A 140 -2.11 1.86 -11.56
N VAL A 141 -1.94 3.17 -11.36
CA VAL A 141 -2.45 4.20 -12.30
C VAL A 141 -1.37 4.68 -13.24
N VAL A 142 -0.21 5.09 -12.72
CA VAL A 142 0.94 5.57 -13.49
C VAL A 142 2.18 4.79 -13.08
N GLY A 143 3.03 4.43 -14.05
CA GLY A 143 4.26 3.70 -13.79
C GLY A 143 4.02 2.25 -13.37
N ARG A 144 5.08 1.56 -12.93
CA ARG A 144 5.12 0.12 -12.67
C ARG A 144 5.50 -0.16 -11.22
N LYS A 145 4.84 -1.15 -10.63
CA LYS A 145 5.12 -1.57 -9.25
C LYS A 145 5.17 -3.08 -9.12
N GLN A 146 6.10 -3.57 -8.32
CA GLN A 146 6.24 -4.98 -8.01
C GLN A 146 5.79 -5.26 -6.58
N PHE A 147 5.14 -6.39 -6.40
CA PHE A 147 4.75 -6.93 -5.10
C PHE A 147 5.38 -8.30 -4.88
N LEU A 148 5.90 -8.51 -3.69
CA LEU A 148 6.27 -9.81 -3.16
C LEU A 148 5.20 -10.23 -2.16
N LEU A 149 4.65 -11.43 -2.33
CA LEU A 149 3.47 -11.90 -1.59
C LEU A 149 3.80 -13.22 -0.89
N VAL A 150 3.51 -13.29 0.41
CA VAL A 150 3.68 -14.50 1.21
C VAL A 150 2.40 -14.82 1.96
N HIS A 151 1.91 -16.05 1.84
CA HIS A 151 0.67 -16.48 2.44
C HIS A 151 0.76 -16.45 3.98
N TYR A 152 -0.30 -16.02 4.67
CA TYR A 152 -0.34 -15.88 6.13
C TYR A 152 -0.01 -17.18 6.89
N HIS A 153 -0.27 -18.37 6.34
CA HIS A 153 0.17 -19.64 6.93
C HIS A 153 1.69 -19.78 7.08
N GLN A 154 2.44 -18.90 6.42
CA GLN A 154 3.90 -18.86 6.50
C GLN A 154 4.41 -17.75 7.45
N THR A 155 3.55 -17.18 8.30
CA THR A 155 3.87 -16.09 9.23
C THR A 155 5.15 -16.38 10.04
N ALA A 156 5.32 -17.60 10.55
CA ALA A 156 6.54 -17.96 11.28
C ALA A 156 7.83 -17.88 10.44
N ARG A 157 7.73 -17.85 9.09
CA ARG A 157 8.89 -17.77 8.17
C ARG A 157 9.27 -16.34 7.81
N VAL A 158 8.38 -15.38 8.02
CA VAL A 158 8.62 -13.97 7.67
C VAL A 158 9.06 -13.11 8.85
N TYR A 159 9.20 -13.70 10.02
CA TYR A 159 9.72 -13.04 11.24
C TYR A 159 8.99 -11.73 11.60
N PRO A 160 7.68 -11.77 11.85
CA PRO A 160 6.97 -10.59 12.28
C PRO A 160 7.53 -10.03 13.58
N PHE A 161 7.31 -8.74 13.81
CA PHE A 161 7.58 -8.16 15.13
C PHE A 161 6.63 -8.77 16.18
N ALA A 162 7.00 -8.63 17.43
CA ALA A 162 6.20 -9.14 18.53
C ALA A 162 4.81 -8.49 18.57
N PRO A 163 3.75 -9.22 18.98
CA PRO A 163 2.40 -8.67 19.06
C PRO A 163 2.26 -7.41 19.92
N TRP A 164 3.14 -7.24 20.89
CA TRP A 164 3.19 -6.09 21.81
C TRP A 164 4.15 -4.98 21.33
N SER A 165 4.80 -5.14 20.17
CA SER A 165 5.60 -4.09 19.56
C SER A 165 4.71 -2.98 18.99
N GLY A 166 5.29 -1.81 18.73
CA GLY A 166 4.59 -0.72 18.05
C GLY A 166 4.21 -1.01 16.59
N ALA A 167 4.65 -2.15 16.04
CA ALA A 167 4.48 -2.50 14.62
C ALA A 167 4.25 -4.01 14.40
N PRO A 168 3.24 -4.65 15.04
CA PRO A 168 3.06 -6.10 15.01
C PRO A 168 2.70 -6.67 13.64
N ASN A 169 2.21 -5.84 12.75
CA ASN A 169 1.85 -6.18 11.37
C ASN A 169 3.03 -6.06 10.38
N TYR A 170 4.23 -5.73 10.85
CA TYR A 170 5.45 -5.66 10.04
C TYR A 170 6.39 -6.84 10.33
N CYS A 171 7.28 -7.12 9.35
CA CYS A 171 8.31 -8.15 9.46
C CYS A 171 9.71 -7.56 9.55
N ARG A 172 10.63 -8.35 10.14
CA ARG A 172 12.05 -7.98 10.25
C ARG A 172 12.85 -8.32 8.98
N VAL A 173 12.32 -9.18 8.13
CA VAL A 173 12.98 -9.62 6.90
C VAL A 173 12.59 -8.72 5.74
N ASP A 174 13.57 -8.32 4.96
CA ASP A 174 13.36 -7.79 3.61
C ASP A 174 13.15 -8.98 2.66
N ALA A 175 11.97 -9.06 2.04
CA ALA A 175 11.64 -10.18 1.16
C ALA A 175 12.35 -10.11 -0.19
N GLU A 176 12.88 -8.96 -0.58
CA GLU A 176 13.62 -8.77 -1.84
C GLU A 176 15.10 -9.13 -1.69
N GLN A 177 15.70 -8.76 -0.57
CA GLN A 177 17.10 -9.02 -0.24
C GLN A 177 17.23 -9.67 1.15
N PRO A 178 16.75 -10.91 1.32
CA PRO A 178 16.68 -11.52 2.62
C PRO A 178 18.06 -11.89 3.16
N ASP A 179 18.38 -11.41 4.36
CA ASP A 179 19.54 -11.92 5.12
C ASP A 179 19.22 -13.31 5.68
N ILE A 180 19.56 -14.33 4.92
CA ILE A 180 19.28 -15.74 5.28
C ILE A 180 20.11 -16.20 6.49
N LYS A 181 21.28 -15.59 6.74
CA LYS A 181 22.06 -15.90 7.94
C LYS A 181 21.31 -15.46 9.21
N ARG A 182 20.71 -14.27 9.16
CA ARG A 182 19.91 -13.70 10.26
C ARG A 182 18.50 -14.30 10.31
N PHE A 183 17.90 -14.62 9.16
CA PHE A 183 16.53 -15.08 9.01
C PHE A 183 16.43 -16.44 8.28
N PRO A 184 17.03 -17.53 8.81
CA PRO A 184 17.17 -18.82 8.10
C PRO A 184 15.84 -19.47 7.72
N ARG A 185 14.75 -19.25 8.47
CA ARG A 185 13.43 -19.80 8.13
C ARG A 185 12.85 -19.18 6.84
N PHE A 186 13.28 -17.97 6.47
CA PHE A 186 12.79 -17.31 5.26
C PHE A 186 13.22 -18.04 3.98
N ALA A 187 14.35 -18.75 4.00
CA ALA A 187 14.78 -19.58 2.87
C ALA A 187 13.73 -20.65 2.45
N ARG A 188 12.81 -21.00 3.35
CA ARG A 188 11.72 -21.93 3.08
C ARG A 188 10.39 -21.22 2.77
N ALA A 189 10.36 -19.91 2.74
CA ALA A 189 9.15 -19.15 2.40
C ALA A 189 8.85 -19.26 0.89
N LYS A 190 7.58 -19.54 0.58
CA LYS A 190 7.10 -19.51 -0.81
C LYS A 190 6.64 -18.10 -1.12
N VAL A 191 7.52 -17.33 -1.74
CA VAL A 191 7.26 -15.95 -2.16
C VAL A 191 6.69 -15.95 -3.57
N LYS A 192 5.56 -15.29 -3.79
CA LYS A 192 5.01 -15.01 -5.12
C LYS A 192 5.38 -13.59 -5.52
N ARG A 193 5.68 -13.39 -6.79
CA ARG A 193 5.99 -12.08 -7.36
C ARG A 193 4.85 -11.66 -8.29
N ALA A 194 4.39 -10.41 -8.15
CA ALA A 194 3.39 -9.81 -9.02
C ALA A 194 3.93 -8.45 -9.49
N THR A 195 3.95 -8.21 -10.80
CA THR A 195 4.28 -6.91 -11.38
C THR A 195 3.00 -6.32 -11.95
N LEU A 196 2.73 -5.07 -11.62
CA LEU A 196 1.57 -4.32 -12.10
C LEU A 196 2.01 -3.30 -13.13
N GLU A 197 1.36 -3.36 -14.28
CA GLU A 197 1.41 -2.34 -15.31
C GLU A 197 0.31 -1.28 -15.06
N PRO A 198 0.42 -0.09 -15.65
CA PRO A 198 -0.62 0.94 -15.55
C PRO A 198 -1.99 0.43 -16.02
N GLY A 199 -2.99 0.52 -15.15
CA GLY A 199 -4.35 0.01 -15.39
C GLY A 199 -4.63 -1.34 -14.74
N ASP A 200 -3.63 -2.02 -14.18
CA ASP A 200 -3.83 -3.27 -13.45
C ASP A 200 -4.28 -3.04 -12.01
N MET A 201 -5.03 -3.99 -11.47
CA MET A 201 -5.30 -4.08 -10.04
C MET A 201 -4.77 -5.39 -9.46
N LEU A 202 -4.21 -5.34 -8.25
CA LEU A 202 -3.85 -6.52 -7.47
C LEU A 202 -4.81 -6.67 -6.29
N TYR A 203 -5.50 -7.80 -6.23
CA TYR A 203 -6.21 -8.19 -5.03
C TYR A 203 -5.23 -8.86 -4.05
N ILE A 204 -5.14 -8.30 -2.85
CA ILE A 204 -4.37 -8.84 -1.72
C ILE A 204 -5.38 -9.22 -0.62
N PRO A 205 -5.50 -10.51 -0.26
CA PRO A 205 -6.38 -10.93 0.82
C PRO A 205 -6.00 -10.33 2.18
N SER A 206 -6.98 -10.24 3.09
CA SER A 206 -6.75 -9.93 4.49
C SER A 206 -5.60 -10.76 5.08
N LEU A 207 -4.74 -10.15 5.88
CA LEU A 207 -3.58 -10.76 6.55
C LEU A 207 -2.52 -11.38 5.62
N TYR A 208 -2.61 -11.14 4.32
CA TYR A 208 -1.58 -11.62 3.40
C TYR A 208 -0.33 -10.74 3.47
N TRP A 209 0.83 -11.33 3.77
CA TRP A 209 2.09 -10.61 3.85
C TRP A 209 2.48 -10.09 2.48
N HIS A 210 2.80 -8.81 2.40
CA HIS A 210 3.19 -8.20 1.13
C HIS A 210 4.23 -7.10 1.31
N GLN A 211 5.09 -7.00 0.31
CA GLN A 211 6.11 -5.96 0.17
C GLN A 211 5.98 -5.35 -1.22
N ALA A 212 5.95 -4.04 -1.32
CA ALA A 212 5.84 -3.32 -2.58
C ALA A 212 7.14 -2.57 -2.89
N ARG A 213 7.49 -2.50 -4.19
CA ARG A 213 8.57 -1.65 -4.72
C ARG A 213 8.14 -1.01 -6.02
N SER A 214 8.36 0.28 -6.17
CA SER A 214 8.16 1.02 -7.41
C SER A 214 9.31 0.70 -8.37
N LEU A 215 9.00 0.20 -9.56
CA LEU A 215 10.00 -0.08 -10.59
C LEU A 215 10.29 1.17 -11.43
N THR A 216 9.33 2.09 -11.48
CA THR A 216 9.43 3.43 -12.06
C THR A 216 8.76 4.42 -11.13
N ASP A 217 8.89 5.71 -11.39
CA ASP A 217 8.05 6.71 -10.73
C ASP A 217 6.58 6.32 -10.96
N SER A 218 5.78 6.33 -9.89
CA SER A 218 4.48 5.67 -9.92
C SER A 218 3.44 6.37 -9.07
N VAL A 219 2.21 6.42 -9.59
CA VAL A 219 1.03 6.86 -8.86
C VAL A 219 0.04 5.71 -8.77
N SER A 220 -0.51 5.50 -7.60
CA SER A 220 -1.40 4.38 -7.32
C SER A 220 -2.36 4.68 -6.16
N ILE A 221 -3.41 3.90 -6.07
CA ILE A 221 -4.35 3.94 -4.95
C ILE A 221 -4.64 2.52 -4.49
N ASN A 222 -4.72 2.32 -3.19
CA ASN A 222 -5.28 1.10 -2.67
C ASN A 222 -6.67 1.36 -2.08
N LEU A 223 -7.55 0.40 -2.29
CA LEU A 223 -8.94 0.40 -1.86
C LEU A 223 -9.09 -0.73 -0.85
N TRP A 224 -9.13 -0.37 0.43
CA TRP A 224 -9.37 -1.32 1.52
C TRP A 224 -10.85 -1.50 1.76
N TRP A 225 -11.25 -2.72 2.02
CA TRP A 225 -12.66 -3.04 2.28
C TRP A 225 -12.82 -4.23 3.23
N ALA A 226 -13.94 -4.25 3.92
CA ALA A 226 -14.32 -5.36 4.79
C ALA A 226 -15.83 -5.44 4.96
N ASN A 227 -16.32 -6.67 5.13
CA ASN A 227 -17.72 -6.97 5.44
C ASN A 227 -17.80 -7.90 6.65
N GLY A 228 -18.98 -7.97 7.26
CA GLY A 228 -19.31 -8.94 8.30
C GLY A 228 -18.36 -8.91 9.50
N ALA A 229 -17.86 -10.08 9.91
CA ALA A 229 -17.00 -10.23 11.08
C ALA A 229 -15.68 -9.46 10.94
N LEU A 230 -15.09 -9.43 9.75
CA LEU A 230 -13.83 -8.69 9.50
C LEU A 230 -14.00 -7.20 9.78
N ARG A 231 -15.14 -6.60 9.39
CA ARG A 231 -15.47 -5.22 9.74
C ARG A 231 -15.44 -4.97 11.25
N GLN A 232 -16.02 -5.89 12.03
CA GLN A 232 -16.06 -5.76 13.49
C GLN A 232 -14.65 -5.81 14.09
N VAL A 233 -13.80 -6.71 13.59
CA VAL A 233 -12.39 -6.80 14.01
C VAL A 233 -11.67 -5.49 13.72
N ILE A 234 -11.83 -4.92 12.51
CA ILE A 234 -11.19 -3.66 12.13
C ILE A 234 -11.66 -2.52 13.03
N ARG A 235 -12.97 -2.37 13.25
CA ARG A 235 -13.52 -1.34 14.13
C ARG A 235 -13.02 -1.46 15.57
N GLY A 236 -12.93 -2.70 16.08
CA GLY A 236 -12.36 -2.96 17.40
C GLY A 236 -10.88 -2.55 17.48
N ALA A 237 -10.10 -2.87 16.44
CA ALA A 237 -8.70 -2.46 16.36
C ALA A 237 -8.55 -0.94 16.26
N GLU A 238 -9.34 -0.26 15.43
CA GLU A 238 -9.36 1.21 15.32
C GLU A 238 -9.71 1.88 16.67
N TRP A 239 -10.73 1.37 17.36
CA TRP A 239 -11.10 1.87 18.67
C TRP A 239 -9.97 1.70 19.69
N PHE A 240 -9.36 0.50 19.73
CA PHE A 240 -8.23 0.20 20.62
C PHE A 240 -7.05 1.15 20.36
N MET A 241 -6.68 1.33 19.10
CA MET A 241 -5.60 2.24 18.68
C MET A 241 -5.91 3.68 19.11
N LYS A 242 -7.14 4.14 18.88
CA LYS A 242 -7.58 5.48 19.27
C LYS A 242 -7.47 5.71 20.79
N VAL A 243 -7.90 4.73 21.60
CA VAL A 243 -7.82 4.79 23.08
C VAL A 243 -6.36 4.85 23.54
N ARG A 244 -5.45 4.18 22.83
CA ARG A 244 -4.01 4.17 23.13
C ARG A 244 -3.25 5.36 22.53
N GLY A 245 -3.92 6.27 21.82
CA GLY A 245 -3.26 7.39 21.13
C GLY A 245 -2.36 6.95 19.96
N LEU A 246 -2.53 5.73 19.46
CA LEU A 246 -1.78 5.18 18.33
C LEU A 246 -2.50 5.55 17.02
N LYS A 247 -1.73 5.76 15.94
CA LYS A 247 -2.27 6.00 14.59
C LYS A 247 -1.99 4.79 13.70
N TRP A 248 -2.97 4.47 12.85
CA TRP A 248 -2.78 3.51 11.76
C TRP A 248 -1.91 4.08 10.67
#